data_6d12e364081a337219d5ff314f6c22f0
#
_entry.id   6d12e364081a337219d5ff314f6c22f0
#
_cell.length_a   1.000
_cell.length_b   1.000
_cell.length_c   1.000
_cell.angle_alpha   90.00
_cell.angle_beta   90.00
_cell.angle_gamma   90.00
#
_symmetry.space_group_name_H-M   'P 1'
#
loop_
_entity.id
_entity.type
_entity.pdbx_description
1 polymer ?
#
loop_
_entity_poly.entity_id
_entity_poly.type
_entity_poly.pdbx_seq_one_letter_code
_entity_poly.pdbx_strand_id
1 'polypeptide(L)'
;MARIQKNDQKDLSAKLMVVLAAMLFALVTFGIILVRDKLLLNANELGGYLAQSYAREEEHRMSLYGVFMRLGTVYMNEHIESGSTDEEIQEELAQYSLHVQETLDAGIIDPYAVIDGKIIGAVPWEGDATYNYQDTEWYQKAIEAGGKLIYTNAYP
;
A
#
# COMPACT_ATOMS: atom_id res chain seq x y z
N MET A 1 -82.25 -5.14 14.47
CA MET A 1 -81.28 -4.05 14.71
C MET A 1 -79.91 -4.54 15.25
N ALA A 2 -79.82 -5.43 16.23
CA ALA A 2 -78.53 -5.86 16.86
C ALA A 2 -77.52 -6.56 15.92
N ARG A 3 -77.98 -7.23 14.85
CA ARG A 3 -77.10 -7.98 13.90
C ARG A 3 -76.34 -7.07 12.93
N ILE A 4 -76.92 -5.94 12.57
CA ILE A 4 -76.33 -4.94 11.67
C ILE A 4 -75.21 -4.20 12.41
N GLN A 5 -75.45 -3.77 13.65
CA GLN A 5 -74.49 -3.06 14.51
C GLN A 5 -73.22 -3.93 14.83
N LYS A 6 -73.36 -5.26 14.96
CA LYS A 6 -72.23 -6.18 15.20
C LYS A 6 -71.36 -6.39 13.96
N ASN A 7 -71.91 -6.24 12.77
CA ASN A 7 -71.17 -6.37 11.51
C ASN A 7 -70.35 -5.11 11.23
N ASP A 8 -70.92 -3.92 11.47
CA ASP A 8 -70.23 -2.64 11.33
C ASP A 8 -69.06 -2.46 12.31
N GLN A 9 -69.20 -3.00 13.53
CA GLN A 9 -68.15 -3.00 14.54
C GLN A 9 -66.98 -3.92 14.17
N LYS A 10 -67.27 -5.07 13.53
CA LYS A 10 -66.20 -5.96 13.02
C LYS A 10 -65.48 -5.37 11.84
N ASP A 11 -66.17 -4.72 10.93
CA ASP A 11 -65.56 -4.06 9.77
C ASP A 11 -64.68 -2.88 10.18
N LEU A 12 -65.12 -2.11 11.18
CA LEU A 12 -64.32 -1.01 11.73
C LEU A 12 -63.05 -1.50 12.44
N SER A 13 -63.14 -2.61 13.22
CA SER A 13 -61.97 -3.18 13.88
C SER A 13 -60.99 -3.77 12.90
N ALA A 14 -61.47 -4.42 11.81
CA ALA A 14 -60.61 -4.93 10.74
C ALA A 14 -59.84 -3.80 10.00
N LYS A 15 -60.55 -2.70 9.69
CA LYS A 15 -59.93 -1.51 9.08
C LYS A 15 -58.87 -0.90 10.00
N LEU A 16 -59.14 -0.81 11.30
CA LEU A 16 -58.19 -0.28 12.29
C LEU A 16 -56.94 -1.19 12.41
N MET A 17 -57.09 -2.53 12.37
CA MET A 17 -56.00 -3.47 12.38
C MET A 17 -55.11 -3.34 11.12
N VAL A 18 -55.71 -3.15 9.95
CA VAL A 18 -54.95 -2.93 8.69
C VAL A 18 -54.16 -1.63 8.76
N VAL A 19 -54.73 -0.55 9.27
CA VAL A 19 -54.03 0.72 9.42
C VAL A 19 -52.84 0.58 10.39
N LEU A 20 -53.05 -0.08 11.54
CA LEU A 20 -51.99 -0.32 12.52
C LEU A 20 -50.86 -1.20 11.94
N ALA A 21 -51.20 -2.23 11.19
CA ALA A 21 -50.22 -3.08 10.52
C ALA A 21 -49.42 -2.31 9.47
N ALA A 22 -50.08 -1.46 8.68
CA ALA A 22 -49.42 -0.58 7.71
C ALA A 22 -48.46 0.42 8.37
N MET A 23 -48.88 1.04 9.49
CA MET A 23 -48.01 1.95 10.26
C MET A 23 -46.79 1.24 10.84
N LEU A 24 -46.98 0.03 11.40
CA LEU A 24 -45.85 -0.76 11.90
C LEU A 24 -44.86 -1.15 10.78
N PHE A 25 -45.40 -1.56 9.64
CA PHE A 25 -44.57 -1.88 8.48
C PHE A 25 -43.75 -0.67 7.98
N ALA A 26 -44.41 0.49 7.91
CA ALA A 26 -43.74 1.74 7.53
C ALA A 26 -42.62 2.12 8.52
N LEU A 27 -42.87 2.00 9.81
CA LEU A 27 -41.86 2.29 10.86
C LEU A 27 -40.67 1.34 10.77
N VAL A 28 -40.91 0.04 10.59
CA VAL A 28 -39.84 -0.96 10.45
C VAL A 28 -39.00 -0.70 9.19
N THR A 29 -39.66 -0.45 8.07
CA THR A 29 -38.99 -0.15 6.80
C THR A 29 -38.15 1.13 6.91
N PHE A 30 -38.68 2.17 7.50
CA PHE A 30 -37.96 3.41 7.77
C PHE A 30 -36.75 3.19 8.69
N GLY A 31 -36.90 2.42 9.75
CA GLY A 31 -35.80 2.03 10.65
C GLY A 31 -34.69 1.29 9.92
N ILE A 32 -35.03 0.30 9.06
CA ILE A 32 -34.05 -0.44 8.27
C ILE A 32 -33.28 0.49 7.33
N ILE A 33 -33.95 1.41 6.66
CA ILE A 33 -33.30 2.37 5.76
C ILE A 33 -32.30 3.25 6.52
N LEU A 34 -32.71 3.81 7.66
CA LEU A 34 -31.83 4.67 8.49
C LEU A 34 -30.61 3.92 9.00
N VAL A 35 -30.78 2.68 9.48
CA VAL A 35 -29.67 1.86 9.96
C VAL A 35 -28.72 1.51 8.81
N ARG A 36 -29.25 1.11 7.66
CA ARG A 36 -28.46 0.82 6.47
C ARG A 36 -27.61 2.03 6.04
N ASP A 37 -28.22 3.21 5.97
CA ASP A 37 -27.51 4.40 5.51
C ASP A 37 -26.41 4.82 6.50
N LYS A 38 -26.68 4.69 7.81
CA LYS A 38 -25.67 4.92 8.86
C LYS A 38 -24.51 3.90 8.77
N LEU A 39 -24.83 2.62 8.56
CA LEU A 39 -23.80 1.58 8.40
C LEU A 39 -22.94 1.80 7.16
N LEU A 40 -23.54 2.17 6.03
CA LEU A 40 -22.81 2.47 4.81
C LEU A 40 -21.89 3.70 4.97
N LEU A 41 -22.39 4.76 5.61
CA LEU A 41 -21.59 5.95 5.90
C LEU A 41 -20.39 5.60 6.77
N ASN A 42 -20.61 4.92 7.89
CA ASN A 42 -19.56 4.51 8.81
C ASN A 42 -18.52 3.57 8.12
N ALA A 43 -18.99 2.64 7.28
CA ALA A 43 -18.11 1.73 6.53
C ALA A 43 -17.23 2.50 5.54
N ASN A 44 -17.78 3.48 4.83
CA ASN A 44 -17.03 4.32 3.91
C ASN A 44 -16.00 5.19 4.64
N GLU A 45 -16.39 5.81 5.76
CA GLU A 45 -15.47 6.61 6.58
C GLU A 45 -14.32 5.74 7.12
N LEU A 46 -14.64 4.57 7.69
CA LEU A 46 -13.64 3.65 8.20
C LEU A 46 -12.71 3.16 7.08
N GLY A 47 -13.26 2.80 5.92
CA GLY A 47 -12.48 2.43 4.75
C GLY A 47 -11.54 3.53 4.29
N GLY A 48 -12.01 4.78 4.28
CA GLY A 48 -11.20 5.95 3.97
C GLY A 48 -10.04 6.16 4.97
N TYR A 49 -10.32 6.05 6.26
CA TYR A 49 -9.28 6.15 7.30
C TYR A 49 -8.24 5.05 7.20
N LEU A 50 -8.65 3.81 6.96
CA LEU A 50 -7.73 2.69 6.78
C LEU A 50 -6.86 2.87 5.54
N ALA A 51 -7.44 3.22 4.40
CA ALA A 51 -6.70 3.48 3.18
C ALA A 51 -5.67 4.60 3.36
N GLN A 52 -6.05 5.69 4.03
CA GLN A 52 -5.14 6.79 4.33
C GLN A 52 -4.03 6.38 5.32
N SER A 53 -4.35 5.55 6.30
CA SER A 53 -3.35 5.02 7.25
C SER A 53 -2.31 4.16 6.55
N TYR A 54 -2.75 3.23 5.70
CA TYR A 54 -1.84 2.40 4.91
C TYR A 54 -0.99 3.23 3.94
N ALA A 55 -1.60 4.22 3.28
CA ALA A 55 -0.84 5.10 2.38
C ALA A 55 0.28 5.86 3.10
N ARG A 56 0.02 6.37 4.31
CA ARG A 56 1.05 7.04 5.13
C ARG A 56 2.13 6.07 5.60
N GLU A 57 1.77 4.85 5.95
CA GLU A 57 2.72 3.82 6.35
C GLU A 57 3.66 3.47 5.20
N GLU A 58 3.13 3.29 3.99
CA GLU A 58 3.94 3.05 2.80
C GLU A 58 4.82 4.26 2.43
N GLU A 59 4.30 5.47 2.51
CA GLU A 59 5.08 6.70 2.31
C GLU A 59 6.26 6.78 3.29
N HIS A 60 6.01 6.47 4.57
CA HIS A 60 7.06 6.43 5.59
C HIS A 60 8.10 5.37 5.28
N ARG A 61 7.68 4.16 4.90
CA ARG A 61 8.57 3.06 4.50
C ARG A 61 9.44 3.45 3.30
N MET A 62 8.84 4.03 2.27
CA MET A 62 9.57 4.51 1.09
C MET A 62 10.57 5.63 1.45
N SER A 63 10.20 6.51 2.37
CA SER A 63 11.11 7.55 2.88
C SER A 63 12.33 6.94 3.59
N LEU A 64 12.14 5.91 4.41
CA LEU A 64 13.23 5.19 5.06
C LEU A 64 14.16 4.53 4.05
N TYR A 65 13.63 3.82 3.05
CA TYR A 65 14.44 3.27 1.96
C TYR A 65 15.26 4.37 1.26
N GLY A 66 14.65 5.53 1.02
CA GLY A 66 15.34 6.67 0.44
C GLY A 66 16.52 7.17 1.29
N VAL A 67 16.38 7.19 2.60
CA VAL A 67 17.46 7.56 3.53
C VAL A 67 18.58 6.52 3.46
N PHE A 68 18.26 5.23 3.55
CA PHE A 68 19.27 4.18 3.45
C PHE A 68 19.98 4.17 2.10
N MET A 69 19.26 4.35 1.00
CA MET A 69 19.90 4.44 -0.31
C MET A 69 20.92 5.59 -0.40
N ARG A 70 20.58 6.75 0.15
CA ARG A 70 21.53 7.89 0.20
C ARG A 70 22.74 7.61 1.07
N LEU A 71 22.54 7.05 2.25
CA LEU A 71 23.63 6.67 3.15
C LEU A 71 24.53 5.62 2.50
N GLY A 72 23.94 4.59 1.88
CA GLY A 72 24.67 3.57 1.13
C GLY A 72 25.50 4.18 -0.01
N THR A 73 24.92 5.13 -0.76
CA THR A 73 25.65 5.82 -1.84
C THR A 73 26.85 6.59 -1.30
N VAL A 74 26.71 7.31 -0.20
CA VAL A 74 27.83 8.03 0.42
C VAL A 74 28.91 7.07 0.87
N TYR A 75 28.51 6.00 1.57
CA TYR A 75 29.41 4.96 2.07
C TYR A 75 30.18 4.27 0.92
N MET A 76 29.48 3.87 -0.14
CA MET A 76 30.12 3.25 -1.31
C MET A 76 31.05 4.22 -2.05
N ASN A 77 30.69 5.49 -2.16
CA ASN A 77 31.57 6.50 -2.77
C ASN A 77 32.90 6.65 -2.02
N GLU A 78 32.89 6.59 -0.70
CA GLU A 78 34.10 6.63 0.12
C GLU A 78 35.01 5.43 -0.20
N HIS A 79 34.46 4.23 -0.37
CA HIS A 79 35.22 3.04 -0.76
C HIS A 79 35.77 3.16 -2.19
N ILE A 80 34.99 3.66 -3.14
CA ILE A 80 35.43 3.86 -4.52
C ILE A 80 36.58 4.89 -4.57
N GLU A 81 36.42 6.02 -3.89
CA GLU A 81 37.44 7.07 -3.83
C GLU A 81 38.73 6.64 -3.12
N SER A 82 38.64 5.71 -2.18
CA SER A 82 39.80 5.09 -1.51
C SER A 82 40.53 4.06 -2.37
N GLY A 83 39.98 3.69 -3.51
CA GLY A 83 40.58 2.74 -4.46
C GLY A 83 40.31 1.29 -4.11
N SER A 84 39.21 0.99 -3.42
CA SER A 84 38.78 -0.40 -3.14
C SER A 84 38.56 -1.18 -4.44
N THR A 85 38.86 -2.47 -4.38
CA THR A 85 38.65 -3.39 -5.52
C THR A 85 37.15 -3.71 -5.71
N ASP A 86 36.78 -4.27 -6.87
CA ASP A 86 35.41 -4.70 -7.15
C ASP A 86 34.91 -5.72 -6.10
N GLU A 87 35.79 -6.62 -5.64
CA GLU A 87 35.48 -7.62 -4.62
C GLU A 87 35.25 -7.00 -3.24
N GLU A 88 36.06 -6.01 -2.85
CA GLU A 88 35.89 -5.28 -1.59
C GLU A 88 34.59 -4.48 -1.62
N ILE A 89 34.27 -3.82 -2.72
CA ILE A 89 33.00 -3.08 -2.89
C ILE A 89 31.81 -4.03 -2.80
N GLN A 90 31.90 -5.23 -3.38
CA GLN A 90 30.84 -6.25 -3.30
C GLN A 90 30.63 -6.70 -1.87
N GLU A 91 31.70 -6.99 -1.12
CA GLU A 91 31.62 -7.39 0.28
C GLU A 91 30.97 -6.30 1.15
N GLU A 92 31.35 -5.05 0.94
CA GLU A 92 30.78 -3.91 1.65
C GLU A 92 29.30 -3.70 1.29
N LEU A 93 28.90 -3.88 0.03
CA LEU A 93 27.49 -3.84 -0.38
C LEU A 93 26.69 -4.96 0.30
N ALA A 94 27.25 -6.17 0.40
CA ALA A 94 26.60 -7.29 1.05
C ALA A 94 26.42 -7.03 2.56
N GLN A 95 27.44 -6.54 3.24
CA GLN A 95 27.35 -6.16 4.64
C GLN A 95 26.35 -5.04 4.87
N TYR A 96 26.36 -4.01 4.03
CA TYR A 96 25.41 -2.92 4.09
C TYR A 96 23.97 -3.42 3.90
N SER A 97 23.73 -4.30 2.94
CA SER A 97 22.44 -4.93 2.69
C SER A 97 21.91 -5.65 3.93
N LEU A 98 22.74 -6.45 4.58
CA LEU A 98 22.35 -7.18 5.80
C LEU A 98 21.97 -6.22 6.92
N HIS A 99 22.75 -5.18 7.17
CA HIS A 99 22.46 -4.19 8.20
C HIS A 99 21.14 -3.45 7.94
N VAL A 100 20.86 -3.10 6.68
CA VAL A 100 19.61 -2.45 6.30
C VAL A 100 18.40 -3.38 6.50
N GLN A 101 18.52 -4.65 6.09
CA GLN A 101 17.47 -5.65 6.27
C GLN A 101 17.14 -5.84 7.76
N GLU A 102 18.16 -6.00 8.61
CA GLU A 102 17.99 -6.13 10.06
C GLU A 102 17.35 -4.88 10.69
N THR A 103 17.79 -3.68 10.26
CA THR A 103 17.31 -2.41 10.82
C THR A 103 15.85 -2.13 10.45
N LEU A 104 15.45 -2.48 9.24
CA LEU A 104 14.09 -2.20 8.72
C LEU A 104 13.11 -3.35 8.97
N ASP A 105 13.57 -4.48 9.52
CA ASP A 105 12.78 -5.73 9.54
C ASP A 105 12.20 -6.03 8.13
N ALA A 106 13.00 -5.74 7.10
CA ALA A 106 12.60 -5.84 5.70
C ALA A 106 12.96 -7.22 5.15
N GLY A 107 12.24 -7.61 4.12
CA GLY A 107 12.62 -8.77 3.31
C GLY A 107 13.95 -8.54 2.58
N ILE A 108 14.22 -9.33 1.56
CA ILE A 108 15.46 -9.27 0.80
C ILE A 108 15.61 -7.89 0.16
N ILE A 109 16.71 -7.21 0.50
CA ILE A 109 17.18 -6.00 -0.17
C ILE A 109 18.47 -6.38 -0.86
N ASP A 110 18.49 -6.27 -2.18
CA ASP A 110 19.65 -6.60 -3.00
C ASP A 110 20.16 -5.33 -3.71
N PRO A 111 21.00 -4.54 -3.02
CA PRO A 111 21.57 -3.36 -3.62
C PRO A 111 22.65 -3.73 -4.63
N TYR A 112 22.70 -2.99 -5.70
CA TYR A 112 23.77 -3.06 -6.68
C TYR A 112 24.21 -1.67 -7.12
N ALA A 113 25.43 -1.57 -7.59
CA ALA A 113 26.03 -0.35 -8.12
C ALA A 113 26.52 -0.59 -9.56
N VAL A 114 26.51 0.45 -10.36
CA VAL A 114 27.18 0.48 -11.66
C VAL A 114 28.42 1.35 -11.53
N ILE A 115 29.60 0.73 -11.59
CA ILE A 115 30.89 1.38 -11.39
C ILE A 115 31.78 1.03 -12.59
N ASP A 116 32.30 2.03 -13.28
CA ASP A 116 33.17 1.89 -14.45
C ASP A 116 32.60 0.94 -15.53
N GLY A 117 31.27 0.96 -15.70
CA GLY A 117 30.59 0.14 -16.69
C GLY A 117 30.33 -1.31 -16.27
N LYS A 118 30.60 -1.67 -15.03
CA LYS A 118 30.30 -3.00 -14.45
C LYS A 118 29.17 -2.89 -13.42
N ILE A 119 28.36 -3.93 -13.32
CA ILE A 119 27.41 -4.11 -12.22
C ILE A 119 28.13 -4.86 -11.10
N ILE A 120 28.06 -4.30 -9.89
CA ILE A 120 28.53 -4.92 -8.66
C ILE A 120 27.35 -5.03 -7.73
N GLY A 121 26.86 -6.23 -7.48
CA GLY A 121 25.70 -6.53 -6.64
C GLY A 121 26.12 -7.10 -5.30
N ALA A 122 25.33 -6.85 -4.26
CA ALA A 122 25.49 -7.49 -2.95
C ALA A 122 25.38 -9.01 -3.07
N VAL A 123 24.49 -9.50 -3.93
CA VAL A 123 24.35 -10.92 -4.27
C VAL A 123 24.78 -11.09 -5.73
N PRO A 124 25.90 -11.81 -5.99
CA PRO A 124 26.36 -12.05 -7.36
C PRO A 124 25.32 -12.83 -8.16
N TRP A 125 25.06 -12.41 -9.38
CA TRP A 125 24.19 -13.11 -10.31
C TRP A 125 24.99 -13.59 -11.53
N GLU A 126 24.81 -14.83 -11.94
CA GLU A 126 25.54 -15.41 -13.08
C GLU A 126 25.33 -14.66 -14.40
N GLY A 127 24.23 -13.91 -14.53
CA GLY A 127 23.91 -13.09 -15.69
C GLY A 127 24.57 -11.73 -15.75
N ASP A 128 25.19 -11.23 -14.66
CA ASP A 128 25.71 -9.86 -14.55
C ASP A 128 26.66 -9.48 -15.70
N ALA A 129 27.53 -10.40 -16.10
CA ALA A 129 28.49 -10.17 -17.17
C ALA A 129 27.87 -9.98 -18.57
N THR A 130 26.64 -10.42 -18.78
CA THR A 130 25.92 -10.37 -20.07
C THR A 130 24.70 -9.48 -20.04
N TYR A 131 24.34 -8.95 -18.88
CA TYR A 131 23.17 -8.12 -18.71
C TYR A 131 23.38 -6.72 -19.27
N ASN A 132 22.58 -6.38 -20.27
CA ASN A 132 22.62 -5.04 -20.87
C ASN A 132 21.79 -4.06 -20.04
N TYR A 133 22.33 -3.57 -18.94
CA TYR A 133 21.65 -2.63 -18.03
C TYR A 133 21.44 -1.25 -18.68
N GLN A 134 22.27 -0.86 -19.67
CA GLN A 134 22.22 0.47 -20.28
C GLN A 134 20.91 0.76 -21.01
N ASP A 135 20.27 -0.29 -21.56
CA ASP A 135 18.99 -0.20 -22.25
C ASP A 135 17.77 -0.29 -21.30
N THR A 136 18.01 -0.44 -20.01
CA THR A 136 16.94 -0.57 -19.02
C THR A 136 16.36 0.79 -18.61
N GLU A 137 15.06 0.80 -18.34
CA GLU A 137 14.35 2.01 -17.90
C GLU A 137 14.94 2.59 -16.61
N TRP A 138 15.28 1.73 -15.64
CA TRP A 138 15.82 2.17 -14.36
C TRP A 138 17.17 2.89 -14.51
N TYR A 139 18.08 2.37 -15.37
CA TYR A 139 19.37 3.00 -15.60
C TYR A 139 19.24 4.34 -16.30
N GLN A 140 18.46 4.39 -17.38
CA GLN A 140 18.24 5.63 -18.13
C GLN A 140 17.64 6.71 -17.23
N LYS A 141 16.60 6.38 -16.45
CA LYS A 141 16.00 7.31 -15.50
C LYS A 141 16.97 7.74 -14.39
N ALA A 142 17.82 6.84 -13.90
CA ALA A 142 18.83 7.18 -12.90
C ALA A 142 19.85 8.20 -13.43
N ILE A 143 20.31 8.02 -14.66
CA ILE A 143 21.22 8.98 -15.33
C ILE A 143 20.53 10.33 -15.55
N GLU A 144 19.29 10.34 -16.07
CA GLU A 144 18.51 11.56 -16.27
C GLU A 144 18.24 12.31 -14.97
N ALA A 145 18.12 11.59 -13.86
CA ALA A 145 17.87 12.19 -12.55
C ALA A 145 19.05 12.98 -11.98
N GLY A 146 20.26 12.80 -12.54
CA GLY A 146 21.43 13.61 -12.20
C GLY A 146 21.80 13.57 -10.71
N GLY A 147 21.82 12.39 -10.11
CA GLY A 147 22.14 12.19 -8.70
C GLY A 147 20.98 12.35 -7.72
N LYS A 148 19.75 12.53 -8.21
CA LYS A 148 18.56 12.53 -7.38
C LYS A 148 18.05 11.11 -7.22
N LEU A 149 17.53 10.80 -6.03
CA LEU A 149 16.82 9.56 -5.79
C LEU A 149 15.53 9.53 -6.62
N ILE A 150 15.34 8.42 -7.31
CA ILE A 150 14.12 8.13 -8.08
C ILE A 150 13.56 6.76 -7.71
N TYR A 151 12.31 6.56 -8.00
CA TYR A 151 11.63 5.27 -7.91
C TYR A 151 11.16 4.88 -9.31
N THR A 152 11.39 3.64 -9.68
CA THR A 152 10.93 3.06 -10.95
C THR A 152 9.91 1.96 -10.68
N ASN A 153 9.15 1.59 -11.71
CA ASN A 153 8.29 0.42 -11.62
C ASN A 153 9.16 -0.85 -11.54
N ALA A 154 8.64 -1.88 -10.87
CA ALA A 154 9.23 -3.21 -10.98
C ALA A 154 9.15 -3.65 -12.46
N TYR A 155 10.25 -4.19 -12.97
CA TYR A 155 10.29 -4.78 -14.31
C TYR A 155 10.02 -6.28 -14.22
N PRO A 156 9.47 -6.83 -15.29
CA PRO A 156 9.19 -8.26 -15.36
C PRO A 156 10.45 -9.11 -15.34
#